data_028390956e1804b6418b5b901c83e83d
#
_entry.id   028390956e1804b6418b5b901c83e83d
#
_cell.length_a   1.000
_cell.length_b   1.000
_cell.length_c   1.000
_cell.angle_alpha   90.00
_cell.angle_beta   90.00
_cell.angle_gamma   90.00
#
_symmetry.space_group_name_H-M   'P 1'
#
loop_
_entity.id
_entity.type
_entity.pdbx_description
1 polymer ?
#
loop_
_entity_poly.entity_id
_entity_poly.type
_entity_poly.pdbx_seq_one_letter_code
_entity_poly.pdbx_strand_id
1 'polypeptide(L)'
;LGLDEIGMDRDVTELSGGQRTKVLLGKLLLQKPDILLLDEPTNYLDVQHIEWLKRYLQEYENAFILISHDIPFLNSVINLIYHMENQRLDRYVGDYDKFQEVYSVKKAQLEAAYKRQQQEIAELEDFVARNKARVSTRNMAMSRQKKLDKMEVIELAKEKPKPEFHFLEARTPGKYIFETKDLIIGYDEPLSRPLNLTMERGQKAVLVGANGIGKTTLLKSILGLTPALSGSVELGDYLSIGSF
;
A
#
# COMPACT_ATOMS: atom_id res chain seq x y z
N LEU A 1 16.24 11.53 14.65
CA LEU A 1 14.77 11.45 14.70
C LEU A 1 14.08 12.78 15.05
N GLY A 2 14.86 13.85 15.33
CA GLY A 2 14.29 15.15 15.71
C GLY A 2 13.42 15.09 16.98
N LEU A 3 13.79 14.24 17.93
CA LEU A 3 13.06 14.08 19.20
C LEU A 3 13.26 15.31 20.12
N ASP A 4 14.32 16.06 19.92
CA ASP A 4 14.62 17.30 20.67
C ASP A 4 13.54 18.37 20.46
N GLU A 5 12.96 18.41 19.26
CA GLU A 5 11.86 19.34 18.91
C GLU A 5 10.53 19.00 19.58
N ILE A 6 10.36 17.78 20.06
CA ILE A 6 9.12 17.30 20.69
C ILE A 6 9.01 17.78 22.15
N GLY A 7 10.16 18.04 22.79
CA GLY A 7 10.24 18.36 24.21
C GLY A 7 10.29 17.11 25.09
N MET A 8 11.34 16.99 25.90
CA MET A 8 11.60 15.79 26.73
C MET A 8 10.61 15.60 27.88
N ASP A 9 9.98 16.67 28.32
CA ASP A 9 9.05 16.67 29.47
C ASP A 9 7.57 16.51 29.06
N ARG A 10 7.32 16.30 27.78
CA ARG A 10 5.95 16.22 27.25
C ARG A 10 5.38 14.81 27.43
N ASP A 11 4.12 14.72 27.87
CA ASP A 11 3.45 13.42 27.98
C ASP A 11 3.22 12.81 26.59
N VAL A 12 3.49 11.50 26.48
CA VAL A 12 3.32 10.74 25.20
C VAL A 12 1.87 10.76 24.69
N THR A 13 0.90 10.95 25.57
CA THR A 13 -0.53 11.04 25.23
C THR A 13 -0.87 12.33 24.48
N GLU A 14 -0.10 13.40 24.68
CA GLU A 14 -0.26 14.70 24.01
C GLU A 14 0.40 14.75 22.62
N LEU A 15 1.18 13.73 22.28
CA LEU A 15 1.89 13.67 21.01
C LEU A 15 0.97 13.34 19.85
N SER A 16 1.20 13.98 18.70
CA SER A 16 0.58 13.58 17.44
C SER A 16 0.95 12.13 17.07
N GLY A 17 0.13 11.47 16.27
CA GLY A 17 0.41 10.09 15.82
C GLY A 17 1.82 9.91 15.25
N GLY A 18 2.27 10.84 14.39
CA GLY A 18 3.63 10.82 13.83
C GLY A 18 4.74 11.02 14.87
N GLN A 19 4.55 11.93 15.83
CA GLN A 19 5.51 12.15 16.93
C GLN A 19 5.60 10.92 17.81
N ARG A 20 4.47 10.30 18.15
CA ARG A 20 4.42 9.06 18.94
C ARG A 20 5.16 7.93 18.23
N THR A 21 4.95 7.76 16.92
CA THR A 21 5.66 6.76 16.11
C THR A 21 7.17 6.98 16.13
N LYS A 22 7.64 8.23 16.01
CA LYS A 22 9.07 8.58 16.11
C LYS A 22 9.67 8.21 17.47
N VAL A 23 8.97 8.51 18.55
CA VAL A 23 9.43 8.18 19.92
C VAL A 23 9.52 6.68 20.11
N LEU A 24 8.49 5.93 19.72
CA LEU A 24 8.47 4.46 19.82
C LEU A 24 9.57 3.82 18.98
N LEU A 25 9.75 4.29 17.75
CA LEU A 25 10.81 3.82 16.87
C LEU A 25 12.19 4.12 17.48
N GLY A 26 12.42 5.34 17.96
CA GLY A 26 13.66 5.72 18.63
C GLY A 26 13.97 4.84 19.84
N LYS A 27 12.99 4.59 20.69
CA LYS A 27 13.12 3.68 21.84
C LYS A 27 13.54 2.27 21.41
N LEU A 28 12.86 1.71 20.38
CA LEU A 28 13.13 0.38 19.87
C LEU A 28 14.56 0.27 19.29
N LEU A 29 14.97 1.25 18.51
CA LEU A 29 16.27 1.25 17.84
C LEU A 29 17.44 1.42 18.86
N LEU A 30 17.24 2.20 19.94
CA LEU A 30 18.22 2.33 21.01
C LEU A 30 18.47 1.03 21.78
N GLN A 31 17.49 0.13 21.83
CA GLN A 31 17.61 -1.17 22.49
C GLN A 31 18.49 -2.16 21.72
N LYS A 32 18.76 -1.90 20.40
CA LYS A 32 19.54 -2.78 19.50
C LYS A 32 19.18 -4.26 19.65
N PRO A 33 17.91 -4.64 19.46
CA PRO A 33 17.48 -6.03 19.66
C PRO A 33 18.17 -6.97 18.66
N ASP A 34 18.29 -8.25 19.00
CA ASP A 34 18.83 -9.27 18.09
C ASP A 34 17.96 -9.49 16.86
N ILE A 35 16.65 -9.28 17.00
CA ILE A 35 15.67 -9.33 15.90
C ILE A 35 14.78 -8.10 15.99
N LEU A 36 14.73 -7.32 14.93
CA LEU A 36 13.89 -6.13 14.82
C LEU A 36 12.67 -6.46 13.96
N LEU A 37 11.46 -6.26 14.51
CA LEU A 37 10.20 -6.47 13.80
C LEU A 37 9.57 -5.11 13.51
N LEU A 38 9.41 -4.81 12.22
CA LEU A 38 8.88 -3.53 11.73
C LEU A 38 7.66 -3.77 10.83
N ASP A 39 6.53 -3.21 11.23
CA ASP A 39 5.29 -3.23 10.45
C ASP A 39 4.96 -1.80 10.01
N GLU A 40 5.05 -1.56 8.69
CA GLU A 40 4.83 -0.26 8.04
C GLU A 40 5.56 0.92 8.72
N PRO A 41 6.89 0.82 8.99
CA PRO A 41 7.61 1.82 9.78
C PRO A 41 7.74 3.18 9.08
N THR A 42 7.52 3.24 7.77
CA THR A 42 7.53 4.48 6.97
C THR A 42 6.25 5.29 7.12
N ASN A 43 5.17 4.68 7.61
CA ASN A 43 3.93 5.38 7.84
C ASN A 43 4.13 6.50 8.88
N TYR A 44 3.58 7.68 8.57
CA TYR A 44 3.69 8.89 9.39
C TYR A 44 5.08 9.49 9.52
N LEU A 45 6.10 8.96 8.81
CA LEU A 45 7.41 9.58 8.70
C LEU A 45 7.46 10.51 7.49
N ASP A 46 8.17 11.62 7.60
CA ASP A 46 8.50 12.45 6.46
C ASP A 46 9.75 11.92 5.72
N VAL A 47 10.03 12.48 4.56
CA VAL A 47 11.11 12.03 3.67
C VAL A 47 12.47 11.98 4.38
N GLN A 48 12.78 12.96 5.23
CA GLN A 48 14.07 13.00 5.94
C GLN A 48 14.21 11.85 6.93
N HIS A 49 13.12 11.52 7.64
CA HIS A 49 13.11 10.41 8.60
C HIS A 49 13.11 9.04 7.92
N ILE A 50 12.48 8.92 6.74
CA ILE A 50 12.54 7.70 5.92
C ILE A 50 13.98 7.47 5.45
N GLU A 51 14.68 8.50 4.95
CA GLU A 51 16.07 8.39 4.52
C GLU A 51 17.01 8.05 5.69
N TRP A 52 16.75 8.60 6.87
CA TRP A 52 17.50 8.24 8.07
C TRP A 52 17.27 6.76 8.46
N LEU A 53 15.99 6.30 8.48
CA LEU A 53 15.65 4.91 8.81
C LEU A 53 16.29 3.94 7.82
N LYS A 54 16.28 4.28 6.53
CA LYS A 54 16.93 3.51 5.47
C LYS A 54 18.41 3.28 5.75
N ARG A 55 19.15 4.37 6.04
CA ARG A 55 20.57 4.27 6.40
C ARG A 55 20.80 3.42 7.63
N TYR A 56 19.98 3.62 8.66
CA TYR A 56 20.07 2.83 9.89
C TYR A 56 19.87 1.34 9.64
N LEU A 57 18.87 0.95 8.82
CA LEU A 57 18.60 -0.45 8.51
C LEU A 57 19.66 -1.08 7.58
N GLN A 58 20.28 -0.29 6.69
CA GLN A 58 21.40 -0.74 5.87
C GLN A 58 22.64 -1.08 6.70
N GLU A 59 22.85 -0.35 7.81
CA GLU A 59 23.98 -0.53 8.72
C GLU A 59 23.64 -1.46 9.90
N TYR A 60 22.40 -1.97 9.98
CA TYR A 60 21.96 -2.80 11.09
C TYR A 60 22.64 -4.18 11.05
N GLU A 61 23.43 -4.48 12.08
CA GLU A 61 24.24 -5.71 12.13
C GLU A 61 23.42 -6.97 12.40
N ASN A 62 22.26 -6.83 13.06
CA ASN A 62 21.41 -7.95 13.41
C ASN A 62 20.31 -8.17 12.35
N ALA A 63 19.46 -9.17 12.58
CA ALA A 63 18.36 -9.47 11.66
C ALA A 63 17.15 -8.55 11.87
N PHE A 64 16.43 -8.25 10.80
CA PHE A 64 15.12 -7.62 10.90
C PHE A 64 14.11 -8.28 9.96
N ILE A 65 12.84 -8.17 10.33
CA ILE A 65 11.69 -8.52 9.49
C ILE A 65 10.90 -7.23 9.28
N LEU A 66 10.64 -6.91 8.02
CA LEU A 66 10.00 -5.68 7.59
C LEU A 66 8.75 -6.00 6.77
N ILE A 67 7.63 -5.37 7.11
CA ILE A 67 6.44 -5.31 6.28
C ILE A 67 6.31 -3.86 5.80
N SER A 68 6.20 -3.63 4.50
CA SER A 68 6.00 -2.30 3.93
C SER A 68 5.41 -2.36 2.52
N HIS A 69 4.70 -1.30 2.15
CA HIS A 69 4.22 -1.05 0.79
C HIS A 69 5.12 -0.06 0.01
N ASP A 70 6.13 0.50 0.65
CA ASP A 70 7.08 1.41 0.03
C ASP A 70 8.17 0.63 -0.72
N ILE A 71 7.92 0.37 -2.00
CA ILE A 71 8.82 -0.43 -2.85
C ILE A 71 10.23 0.17 -2.94
N PRO A 72 10.43 1.48 -3.18
CA PRO A 72 11.75 2.10 -3.16
C PRO A 72 12.50 1.89 -1.84
N PHE A 73 11.80 1.99 -0.70
CA PHE A 73 12.36 1.71 0.61
C PHE A 73 12.76 0.23 0.74
N LEU A 74 11.86 -0.71 0.39
CA LEU A 74 12.15 -2.15 0.41
C LEU A 74 13.40 -2.49 -0.40
N ASN A 75 13.47 -2.05 -1.67
CA ASN A 75 14.61 -2.32 -2.55
C ASN A 75 15.95 -1.82 -2.00
N SER A 76 15.92 -0.83 -1.11
CA SER A 76 17.14 -0.27 -0.56
C SER A 76 17.66 -0.97 0.68
N VAL A 77 16.83 -1.73 1.41
CA VAL A 77 17.19 -2.27 2.74
C VAL A 77 17.10 -3.79 2.84
N ILE A 78 16.37 -4.47 1.93
CA ILE A 78 16.17 -5.91 2.01
C ILE A 78 17.07 -6.70 1.03
N ASN A 79 17.34 -7.94 1.39
CA ASN A 79 18.04 -8.92 0.55
C ASN A 79 17.32 -10.27 0.47
N LEU A 80 16.17 -10.38 1.13
CA LEU A 80 15.38 -11.60 1.23
C LEU A 80 13.90 -11.25 1.35
N ILE A 81 13.05 -11.96 0.60
CA ILE A 81 11.60 -11.81 0.65
C ILE A 81 10.94 -13.12 1.00
N TYR A 82 9.99 -13.06 1.91
CA TYR A 82 9.02 -14.10 2.15
C TYR A 82 7.68 -13.67 1.59
N HIS A 83 7.24 -14.34 0.53
CA HIS A 83 5.95 -14.10 -0.11
C HIS A 83 4.90 -15.06 0.41
N MET A 84 3.82 -14.52 0.99
CA MET A 84 2.72 -15.31 1.51
C MET A 84 1.55 -15.31 0.52
N GLU A 85 1.27 -16.48 -0.05
CA GLU A 85 0.16 -16.68 -0.97
C GLU A 85 -0.42 -18.10 -0.79
N ASN A 86 -1.73 -18.26 -0.92
CA ASN A 86 -2.42 -19.56 -0.81
C ASN A 86 -2.02 -20.39 0.42
N GLN A 87 -1.91 -19.73 1.59
CA GLN A 87 -1.49 -20.36 2.87
C GLN A 87 -0.06 -20.96 2.83
N ARG A 88 0.75 -20.56 1.85
CA ARG A 88 2.15 -20.94 1.72
C ARG A 88 3.04 -19.71 1.89
N LEU A 89 4.24 -19.98 2.33
CA LEU A 89 5.28 -18.96 2.49
C LEU A 89 6.48 -19.36 1.64
N ASP A 90 6.70 -18.66 0.54
CA ASP A 90 7.78 -18.89 -0.38
C ASP A 90 8.93 -17.90 -0.15
N ARG A 91 10.15 -18.42 -0.17
CA ARG A 91 11.38 -17.65 0.05
C ARG A 91 12.03 -17.27 -1.27
N TYR A 92 12.33 -15.98 -1.43
CA TYR A 92 13.03 -15.42 -2.58
C TYR A 92 14.25 -14.62 -2.11
N VAL A 93 15.42 -14.88 -2.73
CA VAL A 93 16.66 -14.16 -2.44
C VAL A 93 16.79 -12.99 -3.41
N GLY A 94 17.04 -11.81 -2.88
CA GLY A 94 17.16 -10.55 -3.61
C GLY A 94 16.25 -9.48 -3.07
N ASP A 95 16.19 -8.38 -3.80
CA ASP A 95 15.29 -7.25 -3.57
C ASP A 95 13.89 -7.49 -4.15
N TYR A 96 13.03 -6.49 -4.03
CA TYR A 96 11.65 -6.60 -4.50
C TYR A 96 11.55 -6.70 -6.03
N ASP A 97 12.39 -6.02 -6.78
CA ASP A 97 12.38 -6.05 -8.24
C ASP A 97 12.76 -7.45 -8.74
N LYS A 98 13.80 -8.04 -8.15
CA LYS A 98 14.20 -9.42 -8.44
C LYS A 98 13.12 -10.45 -8.11
N PHE A 99 12.45 -10.26 -6.97
CA PHE A 99 11.29 -11.06 -6.62
C PHE A 99 10.18 -10.97 -7.68
N GLN A 100 9.84 -9.78 -8.15
CA GLN A 100 8.78 -9.56 -9.15
C GLN A 100 9.12 -10.28 -10.47
N GLU A 101 10.37 -10.21 -10.93
CA GLU A 101 10.82 -10.95 -12.11
C GLU A 101 10.60 -12.45 -11.96
N VAL A 102 11.12 -13.03 -10.88
CA VAL A 102 11.02 -14.47 -10.63
C VAL A 102 9.57 -14.92 -10.41
N TYR A 103 8.80 -14.14 -9.67
CA TYR A 103 7.39 -14.42 -9.40
C TYR A 103 6.55 -14.39 -10.67
N SER A 104 6.75 -13.40 -11.55
CA SER A 104 6.02 -13.29 -12.82
C SER A 104 6.25 -14.50 -13.73
N VAL A 105 7.50 -14.97 -13.81
CA VAL A 105 7.85 -16.16 -14.58
C VAL A 105 7.20 -17.41 -13.99
N LYS A 106 7.29 -17.60 -12.67
CA LYS A 106 6.65 -18.75 -11.98
C LYS A 106 5.14 -18.75 -12.17
N LYS A 107 4.51 -17.60 -12.06
CA LYS A 107 3.05 -17.45 -12.26
C LYS A 107 2.66 -17.84 -13.69
N ALA A 108 3.36 -17.32 -14.68
CA ALA A 108 3.11 -17.66 -16.08
C ALA A 108 3.29 -19.17 -16.37
N GLN A 109 4.32 -19.81 -15.79
CA GLN A 109 4.54 -21.24 -15.90
C GLN A 109 3.39 -22.04 -15.26
N LEU A 110 2.93 -21.63 -14.08
CA LEU A 110 1.83 -22.28 -13.37
C LEU A 110 0.51 -22.17 -14.16
N GLU A 111 0.22 -20.99 -14.71
CA GLU A 111 -0.96 -20.78 -15.56
C GLU A 111 -0.92 -21.61 -16.84
N ALA A 112 0.25 -21.74 -17.48
CA ALA A 112 0.45 -22.58 -18.65
C ALA A 112 0.28 -24.07 -18.30
N ALA A 113 0.83 -24.52 -17.17
CA ALA A 113 0.66 -25.88 -16.68
C ALA A 113 -0.82 -26.20 -16.37
N TYR A 114 -1.50 -25.29 -15.72
CA TYR A 114 -2.93 -25.40 -15.43
C TYR A 114 -3.77 -25.54 -16.71
N LYS A 115 -3.55 -24.67 -17.71
CA LYS A 115 -4.27 -24.76 -19.00
C LYS A 115 -4.04 -26.10 -19.68
N ARG A 116 -2.80 -26.62 -19.73
CA ARG A 116 -2.50 -27.92 -20.30
C ARG A 116 -3.20 -29.06 -19.53
N GLN A 117 -3.18 -28.99 -18.22
CA GLN A 117 -3.85 -30.00 -17.39
C GLN A 117 -5.37 -29.99 -17.59
N GLN A 118 -5.98 -28.81 -17.67
CA GLN A 118 -7.43 -28.68 -17.94
C GLN A 118 -7.81 -29.25 -19.30
N GLN A 119 -6.99 -29.07 -20.34
CA GLN A 119 -7.19 -29.70 -21.64
C GLN A 119 -7.08 -31.22 -21.56
N GLU A 120 -6.06 -31.74 -20.87
CA GLU A 120 -5.91 -33.18 -20.67
C GLU A 120 -7.08 -33.79 -19.90
N ILE A 121 -7.55 -33.13 -18.87
CA ILE A 121 -8.75 -33.53 -18.11
C ILE A 121 -9.96 -33.59 -19.02
N ALA A 122 -10.23 -32.54 -19.78
CA ALA A 122 -11.37 -32.49 -20.72
C ALA A 122 -11.32 -33.59 -21.80
N GLU A 123 -10.14 -33.86 -22.35
CA GLU A 123 -9.96 -34.96 -23.32
C GLU A 123 -10.20 -36.34 -22.71
N LEU A 124 -9.71 -36.57 -21.49
CA LEU A 124 -9.91 -37.82 -20.76
C LEU A 124 -11.38 -38.01 -20.39
N GLU A 125 -12.06 -36.99 -19.90
CA GLU A 125 -13.49 -37.00 -19.56
C GLU A 125 -14.36 -37.29 -20.77
N ASP A 126 -14.10 -36.59 -21.91
CA ASP A 126 -14.81 -36.81 -23.15
C ASP A 126 -14.63 -38.24 -23.68
N PHE A 127 -13.39 -38.74 -23.63
CA PHE A 127 -13.13 -40.15 -24.01
C PHE A 127 -13.86 -41.15 -23.13
N VAL A 128 -13.85 -40.95 -21.82
CA VAL A 128 -14.56 -41.80 -20.87
C VAL A 128 -16.08 -41.77 -21.14
N ALA A 129 -16.65 -40.55 -21.33
CA ALA A 129 -18.07 -40.39 -21.60
C ALA A 129 -18.50 -41.13 -22.86
N ARG A 130 -17.75 -41.06 -23.97
CA ARG A 130 -18.08 -41.72 -25.24
C ARG A 130 -17.87 -43.23 -25.24
N ASN A 131 -16.98 -43.76 -24.41
CA ASN A 131 -16.55 -45.16 -24.50
C ASN A 131 -16.99 -46.04 -23.29
N LYS A 132 -17.50 -45.45 -22.22
CA LYS A 132 -17.92 -46.20 -21.01
C LYS A 132 -19.03 -47.23 -21.26
N ALA A 133 -19.94 -46.96 -22.20
CA ALA A 133 -21.08 -47.83 -22.50
C ALA A 133 -20.73 -48.96 -23.51
N ARG A 134 -19.64 -48.86 -24.23
CA ARG A 134 -19.26 -49.86 -25.27
C ARG A 134 -18.41 -50.99 -24.69
N VAL A 135 -18.84 -52.23 -24.88
CA VAL A 135 -18.17 -53.42 -24.34
C VAL A 135 -16.69 -53.48 -24.77
N SER A 136 -16.40 -53.21 -26.05
CA SER A 136 -15.04 -53.30 -26.62
C SER A 136 -14.06 -52.26 -26.06
N THR A 137 -14.53 -51.08 -25.65
CA THR A 137 -13.70 -49.97 -25.19
C THR A 137 -13.81 -49.69 -23.70
N ARG A 138 -14.66 -50.41 -22.98
CA ARG A 138 -14.93 -50.22 -21.56
C ARG A 138 -13.67 -50.28 -20.69
N ASN A 139 -12.78 -51.24 -20.94
CA ASN A 139 -11.56 -51.38 -20.16
C ASN A 139 -10.62 -50.19 -20.34
N MET A 140 -10.54 -49.65 -21.57
CA MET A 140 -9.75 -48.45 -21.85
C MET A 140 -10.36 -47.20 -21.17
N ALA A 141 -11.69 -47.08 -21.19
CA ALA A 141 -12.39 -45.99 -20.51
C ALA A 141 -12.18 -46.07 -18.97
N MET A 142 -12.26 -47.26 -18.38
CA MET A 142 -11.98 -47.44 -16.94
C MET A 142 -10.52 -47.11 -16.58
N SER A 143 -9.54 -47.46 -17.44
CA SER A 143 -8.14 -47.11 -17.22
C SER A 143 -7.92 -45.60 -17.23
N ARG A 144 -8.58 -44.86 -18.16
CA ARG A 144 -8.49 -43.40 -18.21
C ARG A 144 -9.25 -42.74 -17.05
N GLN A 145 -10.37 -43.30 -16.61
CA GLN A 145 -11.07 -42.85 -15.40
C GLN A 145 -10.14 -42.94 -14.17
N LYS A 146 -9.47 -44.09 -14.00
CA LYS A 146 -8.49 -44.23 -12.91
C LYS A 146 -7.32 -43.24 -12.98
N LYS A 147 -6.94 -42.80 -14.19
CA LYS A 147 -5.93 -41.74 -14.34
C LYS A 147 -6.48 -40.41 -13.86
N LEU A 148 -7.72 -40.06 -14.23
CA LEU A 148 -8.41 -38.84 -13.75
C LEU A 148 -8.53 -38.84 -12.23
N ASP A 149 -9.00 -39.96 -11.64
CA ASP A 149 -9.21 -40.08 -10.19
C ASP A 149 -7.91 -39.94 -9.36
N LYS A 150 -6.75 -40.21 -10.00
CA LYS A 150 -5.43 -40.09 -9.35
C LYS A 150 -4.69 -38.80 -9.68
N MET A 151 -5.25 -37.98 -10.57
CA MET A 151 -4.59 -36.74 -10.99
C MET A 151 -4.71 -35.69 -9.90
N GLU A 152 -3.57 -35.17 -9.44
CA GLU A 152 -3.53 -34.00 -8.59
C GLU A 152 -3.86 -32.78 -9.42
N VAL A 153 -5.00 -32.16 -9.15
CA VAL A 153 -5.46 -30.97 -9.88
C VAL A 153 -4.69 -29.75 -9.41
N ILE A 154 -4.10 -29.04 -10.37
CA ILE A 154 -3.44 -27.75 -10.10
C ILE A 154 -4.51 -26.74 -9.73
N GLU A 155 -4.39 -26.13 -8.56
CA GLU A 155 -5.26 -25.04 -8.14
C GLU A 155 -4.56 -23.69 -8.40
N LEU A 156 -5.20 -22.84 -9.20
CA LEU A 156 -4.79 -21.45 -9.32
C LEU A 156 -5.35 -20.62 -8.18
N ALA A 157 -4.58 -19.67 -7.71
CA ALA A 157 -5.10 -18.65 -6.80
C ALA A 157 -6.33 -17.99 -7.42
N LYS A 158 -7.44 -17.93 -6.70
CA LYS A 158 -8.60 -17.18 -7.14
C LYS A 158 -8.21 -15.71 -7.23
N GLU A 159 -8.26 -15.15 -8.43
CA GLU A 159 -8.08 -13.71 -8.58
C GLU A 159 -9.15 -13.01 -7.74
N LYS A 160 -8.69 -12.14 -6.83
CA LYS A 160 -9.61 -11.28 -6.11
C LYS A 160 -10.29 -10.38 -7.15
N PRO A 161 -11.63 -10.25 -7.12
CA PRO A 161 -12.32 -9.34 -8.02
C PRO A 161 -11.73 -7.93 -7.83
N LYS A 162 -11.33 -7.31 -8.94
CA LYS A 162 -10.90 -5.92 -8.91
C LYS A 162 -12.12 -5.07 -8.55
N PRO A 163 -12.03 -4.20 -7.55
CA PRO A 163 -13.14 -3.32 -7.24
C PRO A 163 -13.38 -2.38 -8.43
N GLU A 164 -14.58 -2.39 -8.96
CA GLU A 164 -15.03 -1.42 -9.96
C GLU A 164 -15.77 -0.30 -9.24
N PHE A 165 -15.26 0.92 -9.40
CA PHE A 165 -15.89 2.11 -8.84
C PHE A 165 -16.66 2.85 -9.93
N HIS A 166 -17.97 2.98 -9.75
CA HIS A 166 -18.82 3.81 -10.57
C HIS A 166 -19.16 5.07 -9.78
N PHE A 167 -18.60 6.19 -10.24
CA PHE A 167 -18.92 7.49 -9.64
C PHE A 167 -20.16 8.04 -10.34
N LEU A 168 -21.12 8.53 -9.56
CA LEU A 168 -22.26 9.26 -10.07
C LEU A 168 -21.78 10.60 -10.65
N GLU A 169 -22.35 11.01 -11.80
CA GLU A 169 -22.10 12.31 -12.36
C GLU A 169 -22.59 13.38 -11.39
N ALA A 170 -21.70 14.27 -10.96
CA ALA A 170 -22.01 15.45 -10.19
C ALA A 170 -22.10 16.67 -11.09
N ARG A 171 -22.73 17.73 -10.61
CA ARG A 171 -22.72 19.03 -11.31
C ARG A 171 -21.28 19.48 -11.51
N THR A 172 -20.98 20.00 -12.68
CA THR A 172 -19.67 20.57 -12.98
C THR A 172 -19.44 21.81 -12.11
N PRO A 173 -18.41 21.84 -11.28
CA PRO A 173 -18.10 23.01 -10.46
C PRO A 173 -17.68 24.21 -11.33
N GLY A 174 -17.70 25.41 -10.77
CA GLY A 174 -17.21 26.63 -11.39
C GLY A 174 -15.74 26.52 -11.82
N LYS A 175 -15.21 27.59 -12.44
CA LYS A 175 -13.79 27.64 -12.85
C LYS A 175 -12.85 27.56 -11.64
N TYR A 176 -13.16 28.32 -10.60
CA TYR A 176 -12.37 28.38 -9.37
C TYR A 176 -12.92 27.40 -8.34
N ILE A 177 -12.04 26.62 -7.74
CA ILE A 177 -12.38 25.68 -6.67
C ILE A 177 -12.31 26.40 -5.33
N PHE A 178 -11.21 27.11 -5.06
CA PHE A 178 -11.09 28.01 -3.91
C PHE A 178 -10.08 29.12 -4.21
N GLU A 179 -10.25 30.23 -3.50
CA GLU A 179 -9.29 31.33 -3.42
C GLU A 179 -9.07 31.69 -1.95
N THR A 180 -7.82 32.02 -1.60
CA THR A 180 -7.50 32.53 -0.26
C THR A 180 -6.92 33.92 -0.37
N LYS A 181 -7.30 34.81 0.56
CA LYS A 181 -6.80 36.17 0.64
C LYS A 181 -6.18 36.40 2.02
N ASP A 182 -4.88 36.63 2.02
CA ASP A 182 -4.06 36.86 3.21
C ASP A 182 -4.34 35.87 4.35
N LEU A 183 -4.57 34.61 3.98
CA LEU A 183 -4.94 33.54 4.91
C LEU A 183 -3.75 33.20 5.83
N ILE A 184 -3.94 33.37 7.12
CA ILE A 184 -2.99 32.91 8.15
C ILE A 184 -3.64 31.76 8.92
N ILE A 185 -2.99 30.59 8.86
CA ILE A 185 -3.43 29.40 9.56
C ILE A 185 -2.66 29.24 10.87
N GLY A 186 -3.30 28.63 11.85
CA GLY A 186 -2.70 28.36 13.18
C GLY A 186 -3.75 27.99 14.18
N TYR A 187 -3.31 27.86 15.41
CA TYR A 187 -4.18 27.70 16.59
C TYR A 187 -4.00 28.92 17.48
N ASP A 188 -3.18 28.85 18.52
CA ASP A 188 -2.84 29.99 19.38
C ASP A 188 -1.75 30.85 18.74
N GLU A 189 -0.88 30.23 17.96
CA GLU A 189 0.20 30.89 17.22
C GLU A 189 0.09 30.65 15.71
N PRO A 190 0.55 31.61 14.89
CA PRO A 190 0.54 31.48 13.44
C PRO A 190 1.52 30.41 12.95
N LEU A 191 1.04 29.46 12.17
CA LEU A 191 1.82 28.42 11.50
C LEU A 191 2.23 28.81 10.08
N SER A 192 1.69 29.91 9.54
CA SER A 192 2.01 30.38 8.20
C SER A 192 2.19 31.90 8.17
N ARG A 193 2.86 32.38 7.14
CA ARG A 193 2.75 33.75 6.65
C ARG A 193 1.43 33.90 5.90
N PRO A 194 0.98 35.14 5.55
CA PRO A 194 -0.21 35.33 4.72
C PRO A 194 -0.12 34.52 3.42
N LEU A 195 -1.12 33.68 3.15
CA LEU A 195 -1.20 32.79 2.00
C LEU A 195 -2.26 33.31 1.03
N ASN A 196 -1.87 33.52 -0.21
CA ASN A 196 -2.73 33.87 -1.33
C ASN A 196 -2.66 32.71 -2.37
N LEU A 197 -3.62 31.82 -2.30
CA LEU A 197 -3.68 30.60 -3.10
C LEU A 197 -4.95 30.61 -3.96
N THR A 198 -4.84 30.16 -5.17
CA THR A 198 -5.99 29.94 -6.07
C THR A 198 -5.89 28.56 -6.66
N MET A 199 -6.98 27.81 -6.64
CA MET A 199 -7.08 26.51 -7.27
C MET A 199 -8.21 26.51 -8.30
N GLU A 200 -7.88 26.14 -9.53
CA GLU A 200 -8.83 26.03 -10.62
C GLU A 200 -9.28 24.58 -10.85
N ARG A 201 -10.45 24.42 -11.46
CA ARG A 201 -10.97 23.10 -11.83
C ARG A 201 -10.01 22.36 -12.74
N GLY A 202 -9.80 21.07 -12.43
CA GLY A 202 -8.90 20.19 -13.18
C GLY A 202 -7.45 20.23 -12.71
N GLN A 203 -7.05 21.19 -11.85
CA GLN A 203 -5.74 21.18 -11.24
C GLN A 203 -5.65 20.05 -10.20
N LYS A 204 -4.48 19.45 -10.12
CA LYS A 204 -4.11 18.42 -9.14
C LYS A 204 -2.89 18.91 -8.40
N ALA A 205 -3.03 19.23 -7.13
CA ALA A 205 -1.97 19.77 -6.30
C ALA A 205 -1.53 18.78 -5.24
N VAL A 206 -0.25 18.79 -4.91
CA VAL A 206 0.31 18.08 -3.76
C VAL A 206 0.89 19.10 -2.77
N LEU A 207 0.63 18.88 -1.48
CA LEU A 207 1.17 19.69 -0.40
C LEU A 207 2.29 18.90 0.28
N VAL A 208 3.54 19.34 0.09
CA VAL A 208 4.74 18.69 0.62
C VAL A 208 5.39 19.52 1.71
N GLY A 209 6.12 18.89 2.61
CA GLY A 209 6.85 19.52 3.70
C GLY A 209 6.99 18.61 4.91
N ALA A 210 7.83 18.98 5.87
CA ALA A 210 8.07 18.25 7.11
C ALA A 210 6.79 18.02 7.93
N ASN A 211 6.82 17.07 8.84
CA ASN A 211 5.71 16.86 9.75
C ASN A 211 5.60 18.00 10.77
N GLY A 212 4.37 18.39 11.08
CA GLY A 212 4.09 19.45 12.06
C GLY A 212 4.02 20.88 11.51
N ILE A 213 4.40 21.15 10.24
CA ILE A 213 4.41 22.52 9.67
C ILE A 213 3.02 23.09 9.32
N GLY A 214 1.94 22.38 9.62
CA GLY A 214 0.58 22.90 9.39
C GLY A 214 -0.11 22.46 8.11
N LYS A 215 0.39 21.43 7.37
CA LYS A 215 -0.27 20.93 6.13
C LYS A 215 -1.74 20.56 6.34
N THR A 216 -2.02 19.76 7.35
CA THR A 216 -3.37 19.33 7.70
C THR A 216 -4.22 20.51 8.20
N THR A 217 -3.62 21.46 8.91
CA THR A 217 -4.27 22.67 9.38
C THR A 217 -4.71 23.53 8.20
N LEU A 218 -3.86 23.68 7.18
CA LEU A 218 -4.21 24.40 5.95
C LEU A 218 -5.43 23.77 5.26
N LEU A 219 -5.43 22.45 5.07
CA LEU A 219 -6.58 21.76 4.48
C LEU A 219 -7.85 21.94 5.30
N LYS A 220 -7.77 21.81 6.62
CA LYS A 220 -8.91 22.03 7.51
C LYS A 220 -9.41 23.47 7.49
N SER A 221 -8.52 24.46 7.38
CA SER A 221 -8.90 25.86 7.25
C SER A 221 -9.57 26.16 5.91
N ILE A 222 -9.08 25.60 4.80
CA ILE A 222 -9.73 25.72 3.49
C ILE A 222 -11.13 25.09 3.53
N LEU A 223 -11.30 23.96 4.21
CA LEU A 223 -12.59 23.29 4.38
C LEU A 223 -13.52 23.96 5.40
N GLY A 224 -13.07 24.99 6.10
CA GLY A 224 -13.82 25.64 7.16
C GLY A 224 -13.98 24.82 8.45
N LEU A 225 -13.21 23.72 8.59
CA LEU A 225 -13.23 22.85 9.77
C LEU A 225 -12.41 23.42 10.94
N THR A 226 -11.45 24.27 10.64
CA THR A 226 -10.64 24.99 11.64
C THR A 226 -10.65 26.46 11.25
N PRO A 227 -10.97 27.38 12.17
CA PRO A 227 -10.96 28.81 11.88
C PRO A 227 -9.54 29.27 11.55
N ALA A 228 -9.43 30.15 10.58
CA ALA A 228 -8.16 30.83 10.30
C ALA A 228 -7.89 31.90 11.37
N LEU A 229 -6.64 32.20 11.63
CA LEU A 229 -6.25 33.31 12.53
C LEU A 229 -6.54 34.66 11.88
N SER A 230 -6.34 34.76 10.55
CA SER A 230 -6.73 35.95 9.77
C SER A 230 -6.89 35.59 8.30
N GLY A 231 -7.39 36.55 7.50
CA GLY A 231 -7.66 36.36 6.08
C GLY A 231 -8.98 35.66 5.82
N SER A 232 -9.21 35.28 4.56
CA SER A 232 -10.46 34.62 4.14
C SER A 232 -10.20 33.50 3.14
N VAL A 233 -11.16 32.57 3.11
CA VAL A 233 -11.24 31.51 2.10
C VAL A 233 -12.59 31.66 1.38
N GLU A 234 -12.53 31.79 0.08
CA GLU A 234 -13.71 31.80 -0.79
C GLU A 234 -13.76 30.47 -1.55
N LEU A 235 -14.82 29.70 -1.34
CA LEU A 235 -15.07 28.44 -2.06
C LEU A 235 -15.87 28.75 -3.33
N GLY A 236 -15.57 28.06 -4.41
CA GLY A 236 -16.31 28.16 -5.65
C GLY A 236 -17.71 27.56 -5.58
N ASP A 237 -18.52 27.83 -6.61
CA ASP A 237 -19.89 27.34 -6.71
C ASP A 237 -19.98 25.84 -7.03
N TYR A 238 -21.03 25.21 -6.51
CA TYR A 238 -21.40 23.81 -6.77
C TYR A 238 -20.29 22.78 -6.44
N LEU A 239 -19.54 23.03 -5.39
CA LEU A 239 -18.51 22.11 -4.92
C LEU A 239 -19.13 20.97 -4.10
N SER A 240 -18.71 19.74 -4.41
CA SER A 240 -18.87 18.60 -3.53
C SER A 240 -17.49 18.19 -3.03
N ILE A 241 -17.24 18.29 -1.73
CA ILE A 241 -15.94 18.07 -1.14
C ILE A 241 -15.94 16.74 -0.39
N GLY A 242 -15.03 15.84 -0.78
CA GLY A 242 -14.74 14.62 -0.04
C GLY A 242 -13.38 14.77 0.68
N SER A 243 -13.29 14.33 1.93
CA SER A 243 -12.04 14.26 2.69
C SER A 243 -11.86 12.86 3.27
N PHE A 244 -10.63 12.39 3.22
CA PHE A 244 -10.22 11.10 3.78
C PHE A 244 -9.18 11.31 4.88
#